data_cb478a632bda277c591c298f47063d27
#
_entry.id   cb478a632bda277c591c298f47063d27
#
_cell.length_a   1.000
_cell.length_b   1.000
_cell.length_c   1.000
_cell.angle_alpha   90.00
_cell.angle_beta   90.00
_cell.angle_gamma   90.00
#
_symmetry.space_group_name_H-M   'P 1'
#
loop_
_entity.id
_entity.type
_entity.pdbx_description
1 polymer ?
#
loop_
_entity_poly.entity_id
_entity_poly.type
_entity_poly.pdbx_seq_one_letter_code
_entity_poly.pdbx_strand_id
1 'polypeptide(L)'
;MLFDAHTRSFAALGGVARRGIYDNMRTAVDKVHKGKGRTVNARFAVMCAHYLYDPDFCNVASGWEKGRVEKNVQDSRRRIWIEAGRRRFGSFVELNAWLAERCRALWNEVRHPEHSQFSVAEMLEHERPHLMPMPEPFDGYVEKPARVSSTCLVSVARNRYSVPCELAGQMVSTRLYPGSVVVVAEDAAVARHERLSASGGTRYDWQHYIPLIQRKPGALRNGAPFADMPEALQQLRRGLLRQAGGDRVMAQVLAIVPTAGLDAVIVAVELALESGPPSGRVSVEHVVNVLGRLTAPAAPQSAQTALQIVTPPLANTARYDGLRGQEVDHA
;
A
#
# COMPACT_ATOMS: atom_id res chain seq x y z
N MET A 1 14.77 -8.79 -0.38
CA MET A 1 15.87 -8.07 0.30
C MET A 1 17.08 -7.80 -0.61
N LEU A 2 17.68 -8.81 -1.30
CA LEU A 2 18.87 -8.57 -2.15
C LEU A 2 18.60 -7.52 -3.25
N PHE A 3 17.52 -7.66 -4.00
CA PHE A 3 17.16 -6.72 -5.07
C PHE A 3 16.91 -5.29 -4.56
N ASP A 4 16.17 -5.15 -3.46
CA ASP A 4 15.93 -3.86 -2.80
C ASP A 4 17.24 -3.22 -2.29
N ALA A 5 18.17 -4.04 -1.78
CA ALA A 5 19.48 -3.57 -1.36
C ALA A 5 20.27 -2.98 -2.55
N HIS A 6 20.24 -3.63 -3.73
CA HIS A 6 20.89 -3.10 -4.93
C HIS A 6 20.27 -1.79 -5.39
N THR A 7 18.93 -1.76 -5.51
CA THR A 7 18.19 -0.53 -5.87
C THR A 7 18.56 0.63 -4.96
N ARG A 8 18.56 0.42 -3.65
CA ARG A 8 18.93 1.46 -2.66
C ARG A 8 20.41 1.85 -2.72
N SER A 9 21.28 0.87 -2.96
CA SER A 9 22.73 1.14 -3.09
C SER A 9 23.02 1.98 -4.34
N PHE A 10 22.44 1.63 -5.49
CA PHE A 10 22.61 2.41 -6.72
C PHE A 10 22.01 3.82 -6.58
N ALA A 11 20.86 3.96 -5.95
CA ALA A 11 20.28 5.27 -5.63
C ALA A 11 21.19 6.09 -4.70
N ALA A 12 21.79 5.46 -3.69
CA ALA A 12 22.72 6.16 -2.77
C ALA A 12 24.03 6.58 -3.45
N LEU A 13 24.53 5.78 -4.38
CA LEU A 13 25.73 6.10 -5.18
C LEU A 13 25.45 7.16 -6.25
N GLY A 14 24.18 7.32 -6.65
CA GLY A 14 23.77 8.22 -7.74
C GLY A 14 23.96 7.62 -9.14
N GLY A 15 24.10 6.30 -9.25
CA GLY A 15 24.26 5.58 -10.51
C GLY A 15 24.61 4.12 -10.31
N VAL A 16 24.78 3.40 -11.40
CA VAL A 16 25.06 1.96 -11.42
C VAL A 16 26.53 1.72 -11.81
N ALA A 17 27.26 0.97 -10.99
CA ALA A 17 28.59 0.49 -11.32
C ALA A 17 28.53 -0.52 -12.47
N ARG A 18 29.49 -0.48 -13.41
CA ARG A 18 29.53 -1.40 -14.56
C ARG A 18 29.73 -2.86 -14.16
N ARG A 19 30.27 -3.10 -12.97
CA ARG A 19 30.63 -4.44 -12.50
C ARG A 19 30.34 -4.58 -11.01
N GLY A 20 29.71 -5.69 -10.62
CA GLY A 20 29.43 -6.06 -9.23
C GLY A 20 30.16 -7.34 -8.86
N ILE A 21 30.89 -7.34 -7.73
CA ILE A 21 31.59 -8.53 -7.23
C ILE A 21 30.73 -9.17 -6.12
N TYR A 22 30.45 -10.47 -6.28
CA TYR A 22 29.55 -11.21 -5.40
C TYR A 22 30.21 -12.44 -4.79
N ASP A 23 29.81 -12.72 -3.58
CA ASP A 23 29.99 -14.05 -3.01
C ASP A 23 29.01 -15.06 -3.64
N ASN A 24 29.30 -16.35 -3.47
CA ASN A 24 28.44 -17.45 -3.91
C ASN A 24 27.18 -17.60 -3.02
N MET A 25 26.49 -16.50 -2.74
CA MET A 25 25.29 -16.50 -1.92
C MET A 25 24.09 -17.14 -2.68
N ARG A 26 23.27 -17.93 -1.98
CA ARG A 26 22.14 -18.65 -2.56
C ARG A 26 21.09 -17.76 -3.25
N THR A 27 21.07 -16.49 -2.96
CA THR A 27 20.16 -15.52 -3.60
C THR A 27 20.65 -15.04 -4.97
N ALA A 28 21.95 -15.23 -5.27
CA ALA A 28 22.58 -14.87 -6.54
C ALA A 28 23.01 -16.09 -7.35
N VAL A 29 23.34 -17.21 -6.69
CA VAL A 29 23.86 -18.43 -7.33
C VAL A 29 23.02 -19.63 -6.87
N ASP A 30 22.39 -20.33 -7.82
CA ASP A 30 21.64 -21.56 -7.54
C ASP A 30 22.58 -22.77 -7.38
N LYS A 31 23.64 -22.84 -8.18
CA LYS A 31 24.61 -23.94 -8.14
C LYS A 31 26.03 -23.47 -8.48
N VAL A 32 26.97 -23.90 -7.66
CA VAL A 32 28.41 -23.70 -7.87
C VAL A 32 28.97 -24.95 -8.52
N HIS A 33 29.67 -24.81 -9.67
CA HIS A 33 30.36 -25.88 -10.37
C HIS A 33 31.85 -25.89 -10.03
N LYS A 34 32.58 -26.91 -10.49
CA LYS A 34 34.04 -26.94 -10.39
C LYS A 34 34.65 -25.76 -11.16
N GLY A 35 35.63 -25.07 -10.55
CA GLY A 35 36.25 -23.87 -11.13
C GLY A 35 35.37 -22.62 -11.02
N LYS A 36 35.38 -21.79 -12.05
CA LYS A 36 34.62 -20.50 -12.10
C LYS A 36 33.16 -20.63 -12.56
N GLY A 37 32.72 -21.85 -12.97
CA GLY A 37 31.35 -22.05 -13.44
C GLY A 37 30.29 -21.82 -12.36
N ARG A 38 29.25 -21.07 -12.69
CA ARG A 38 28.10 -20.78 -11.80
C ARG A 38 26.81 -20.93 -12.58
N THR A 39 25.80 -21.53 -11.93
CA THR A 39 24.41 -21.37 -12.37
C THR A 39 23.85 -20.20 -11.59
N VAL A 40 23.73 -19.04 -12.25
CA VAL A 40 23.21 -17.80 -11.65
C VAL A 40 21.71 -17.93 -11.47
N ASN A 41 21.20 -17.44 -10.35
CA ASN A 41 19.76 -17.40 -10.11
C ASN A 41 19.06 -16.54 -11.18
N ALA A 42 18.02 -17.08 -11.80
CA ALA A 42 17.34 -16.42 -12.93
C ALA A 42 16.84 -15.02 -12.60
N ARG A 43 16.27 -14.81 -11.41
CA ARG A 43 15.79 -13.47 -10.98
C ARG A 43 16.95 -12.49 -10.72
N PHE A 44 18.08 -12.99 -10.24
CA PHE A 44 19.28 -12.18 -10.08
C PHE A 44 19.85 -11.78 -11.43
N ALA A 45 19.89 -12.71 -12.41
CA ALA A 45 20.32 -12.39 -13.76
C ALA A 45 19.42 -11.35 -14.44
N VAL A 46 18.10 -11.43 -14.25
CA VAL A 46 17.15 -10.41 -14.76
C VAL A 46 17.42 -9.04 -14.13
N MET A 47 17.75 -8.97 -12.82
CA MET A 47 18.12 -7.71 -12.18
C MET A 47 19.42 -7.13 -12.74
N CYS A 48 20.44 -7.99 -12.96
CA CYS A 48 21.69 -7.54 -13.58
C CYS A 48 21.46 -6.97 -14.99
N ALA A 49 20.63 -7.66 -15.80
CA ALA A 49 20.24 -7.20 -17.12
C ALA A 49 19.44 -5.89 -17.09
N HIS A 50 18.54 -5.73 -16.11
CA HIS A 50 17.76 -4.50 -15.92
C HIS A 50 18.65 -3.28 -15.64
N TYR A 51 19.67 -3.44 -14.80
CA TYR A 51 20.62 -2.38 -14.46
C TYR A 51 21.84 -2.32 -15.39
N LEU A 52 21.95 -3.24 -16.37
CA LEU A 52 23.02 -3.30 -17.37
C LEU A 52 24.43 -3.44 -16.78
N TYR A 53 24.58 -4.14 -15.65
CA TYR A 53 25.88 -4.36 -15.05
C TYR A 53 26.27 -5.86 -15.05
N ASP A 54 27.58 -6.12 -15.04
CA ASP A 54 28.15 -7.46 -15.09
C ASP A 54 28.39 -8.02 -13.68
N PRO A 55 27.80 -9.17 -13.31
CA PRO A 55 28.08 -9.82 -12.05
C PRO A 55 29.32 -10.71 -12.14
N ASP A 56 30.31 -10.47 -11.30
CA ASP A 56 31.45 -11.35 -11.08
C ASP A 56 31.32 -12.10 -9.75
N PHE A 57 31.71 -13.34 -9.73
CA PHE A 57 31.63 -14.16 -8.52
C PHE A 57 33.03 -14.53 -8.00
N CYS A 58 33.24 -14.35 -6.71
CA CYS A 58 34.46 -14.77 -6.04
C CYS A 58 34.72 -16.26 -6.22
N ASN A 59 36.02 -16.65 -6.26
CA ASN A 59 36.39 -18.04 -6.32
C ASN A 59 35.94 -18.80 -5.08
N VAL A 60 35.74 -20.12 -5.23
CA VAL A 60 35.41 -20.98 -4.09
C VAL A 60 36.58 -20.99 -3.11
N ALA A 61 36.33 -20.86 -1.83
CA ALA A 61 37.30 -20.84 -0.75
C ALA A 61 38.37 -19.71 -0.78
N SER A 62 38.13 -18.65 -1.56
CA SER A 62 39.05 -17.49 -1.66
C SER A 62 38.68 -16.39 -0.67
N GLY A 63 38.89 -16.66 0.63
CA GLY A 63 38.61 -15.71 1.71
C GLY A 63 39.35 -14.37 1.59
N TRP A 64 40.52 -14.34 0.95
CA TRP A 64 41.30 -13.13 0.73
C TRP A 64 40.60 -12.13 -0.23
N GLU A 65 39.79 -12.59 -1.17
CA GLU A 65 38.98 -11.74 -2.04
C GLU A 65 37.87 -10.99 -1.27
N LYS A 66 37.48 -11.51 -0.10
CA LYS A 66 36.40 -10.97 0.75
C LYS A 66 36.93 -10.12 1.92
N GLY A 67 38.19 -10.23 2.28
CA GLY A 67 38.73 -9.66 3.52
C GLY A 67 38.46 -8.16 3.68
N ARG A 68 38.46 -7.38 2.60
CA ARG A 68 38.09 -5.94 2.62
C ARG A 68 36.60 -5.73 2.92
N VAL A 69 35.72 -6.53 2.32
CA VAL A 69 34.26 -6.37 2.54
C VAL A 69 33.87 -6.79 3.95
N GLU A 70 34.40 -7.90 4.44
CA GLU A 70 34.14 -8.37 5.83
C GLU A 70 34.62 -7.38 6.87
N LYS A 71 35.82 -6.81 6.69
CA LYS A 71 36.34 -5.75 7.57
C LYS A 71 35.48 -4.51 7.55
N ASN A 72 35.07 -4.02 6.37
CA ASN A 72 34.21 -2.86 6.24
C ASN A 72 32.85 -3.07 6.87
N VAL A 73 32.27 -4.28 6.76
CA VAL A 73 31.02 -4.63 7.44
C VAL A 73 31.18 -4.63 8.96
N GLN A 74 32.28 -5.17 9.49
CA GLN A 74 32.56 -5.17 10.93
C GLN A 74 32.78 -3.75 11.47
N ASP A 75 33.55 -2.93 10.77
CA ASP A 75 33.82 -1.55 11.17
C ASP A 75 32.56 -0.69 11.10
N SER A 76 31.74 -0.82 10.06
CA SER A 76 30.44 -0.14 9.96
C SER A 76 29.49 -0.58 11.07
N ARG A 77 29.44 -1.88 11.39
CA ARG A 77 28.66 -2.39 12.54
C ARG A 77 29.10 -1.77 13.84
N ARG A 78 30.39 -1.70 14.13
CA ARG A 78 30.89 -1.10 15.37
C ARG A 78 30.57 0.39 15.46
N ARG A 79 30.73 1.14 14.37
CA ARG A 79 30.54 2.60 14.36
C ARG A 79 29.05 2.99 14.34
N ILE A 80 28.23 2.32 13.54
CA ILE A 80 26.82 2.70 13.29
C ILE A 80 25.87 1.99 14.26
N TRP A 81 26.00 0.67 14.43
CA TRP A 81 25.04 -0.09 15.24
C TRP A 81 25.16 0.14 16.74
N ILE A 82 26.35 0.48 17.25
CA ILE A 82 26.51 0.90 18.66
C ILE A 82 25.77 2.22 18.90
N GLU A 83 25.84 3.14 17.95
CA GLU A 83 25.12 4.42 18.02
C GLU A 83 23.61 4.21 17.90
N ALA A 84 23.17 3.39 16.96
CA ALA A 84 21.75 3.03 16.79
C ALA A 84 21.18 2.38 18.05
N GLY A 85 21.94 1.51 18.73
CA GLY A 85 21.52 0.84 19.97
C GLY A 85 21.30 1.79 21.15
N ARG A 86 21.81 3.01 21.09
CA ARG A 86 21.60 4.07 22.10
C ARG A 86 20.37 4.94 21.82
N ARG A 87 19.69 4.71 20.69
CA ARG A 87 18.51 5.49 20.26
C ARG A 87 17.27 4.62 20.29
N ARG A 88 16.12 5.25 20.42
CA ARG A 88 14.81 4.62 20.23
C ARG A 88 14.21 5.13 18.92
N PHE A 89 13.71 4.22 18.11
CA PHE A 89 13.05 4.52 16.83
C PHE A 89 11.61 4.06 16.92
N GLY A 90 10.68 4.92 16.47
CA GLY A 90 9.25 4.61 16.45
C GLY A 90 8.87 3.66 15.31
N SER A 91 9.71 3.55 14.27
CA SER A 91 9.47 2.70 13.12
C SER A 91 10.76 2.30 12.39
N PHE A 92 10.67 1.27 11.54
CA PHE A 92 11.77 0.93 10.62
C PHE A 92 12.02 2.01 9.57
N VAL A 93 11.04 2.83 9.23
CA VAL A 93 11.20 3.97 8.32
C VAL A 93 12.14 5.01 8.95
N GLU A 94 11.89 5.38 10.20
CA GLU A 94 12.73 6.30 10.96
C GLU A 94 14.16 5.76 11.13
N LEU A 95 14.30 4.47 11.51
CA LEU A 95 15.61 3.81 11.60
C LEU A 95 16.36 3.86 10.27
N ASN A 96 15.71 3.55 9.16
CA ASN A 96 16.35 3.55 7.84
C ASN A 96 16.73 4.96 7.36
N ALA A 97 15.93 5.99 7.66
CA ALA A 97 16.27 7.37 7.37
C ALA A 97 17.54 7.80 8.15
N TRP A 98 17.57 7.53 9.45
CA TRP A 98 18.74 7.82 10.27
C TRP A 98 19.99 7.04 9.81
N LEU A 99 19.85 5.75 9.46
CA LEU A 99 20.95 4.94 8.93
C LEU A 99 21.50 5.53 7.64
N ALA A 100 20.65 6.03 6.74
CA ALA A 100 21.08 6.63 5.49
C ALA A 100 21.90 7.91 5.74
N GLU A 101 21.48 8.76 6.67
CA GLU A 101 22.22 9.97 7.07
C GLU A 101 23.56 9.62 7.70
N ARG A 102 23.55 8.65 8.62
CA ARG A 102 24.77 8.24 9.33
C ARG A 102 25.79 7.57 8.41
N CYS A 103 25.33 6.79 7.43
CA CYS A 103 26.22 6.22 6.40
C CYS A 103 26.88 7.31 5.56
N ARG A 104 26.14 8.35 5.14
CA ARG A 104 26.71 9.48 4.40
C ARG A 104 27.72 10.26 5.24
N ALA A 105 27.39 10.51 6.51
CA ALA A 105 28.32 11.15 7.43
C ALA A 105 29.63 10.33 7.56
N LEU A 106 29.52 9.01 7.68
CA LEU A 106 30.68 8.11 7.76
C LEU A 106 31.54 8.17 6.49
N TRP A 107 30.94 8.33 5.29
CA TRP A 107 31.72 8.49 4.06
C TRP A 107 32.58 9.76 4.05
N ASN A 108 32.12 10.83 4.68
CA ASN A 108 32.92 12.03 4.85
C ASN A 108 34.04 11.89 5.91
N GLU A 109 33.79 11.06 6.95
CA GLU A 109 34.76 10.86 8.03
C GLU A 109 35.91 9.90 7.63
N VAL A 110 35.59 8.91 6.79
CA VAL A 110 36.54 7.84 6.44
C VAL A 110 37.40 8.23 5.26
N ARG A 111 38.71 8.11 5.40
CA ARG A 111 39.66 8.33 4.31
C ARG A 111 39.66 7.16 3.33
N HIS A 112 39.80 7.49 2.04
CA HIS A 112 39.88 6.48 0.97
C HIS A 112 41.16 5.63 1.15
N PRO A 113 41.09 4.27 1.07
CA PRO A 113 42.20 3.40 1.42
C PRO A 113 43.44 3.53 0.50
N GLU A 114 43.25 3.92 -0.77
CA GLU A 114 44.32 4.08 -1.75
C GLU A 114 44.70 5.55 -1.96
N HIS A 115 43.75 6.46 -1.80
CA HIS A 115 43.92 7.91 -1.96
C HIS A 115 43.61 8.62 -0.65
N SER A 116 44.49 8.43 0.35
CA SER A 116 44.27 8.88 1.73
C SER A 116 44.11 10.40 1.91
N GLN A 117 44.47 11.18 0.90
CA GLN A 117 44.24 12.65 0.86
C GLN A 117 42.75 12.99 0.71
N PHE A 118 41.93 12.08 0.16
CA PHE A 118 40.49 12.22 -0.02
C PHE A 118 39.67 11.39 0.98
N SER A 119 38.50 11.85 1.32
CA SER A 119 37.47 11.04 1.97
C SER A 119 36.81 10.07 0.97
N VAL A 120 36.10 9.07 1.46
CA VAL A 120 35.29 8.19 0.60
C VAL A 120 34.21 8.97 -0.16
N ALA A 121 33.61 9.99 0.48
CA ALA A 121 32.62 10.84 -0.16
C ALA A 121 33.22 11.68 -1.30
N GLU A 122 34.37 12.31 -1.08
CA GLU A 122 35.06 13.09 -2.13
C GLU A 122 35.45 12.19 -3.32
N MET A 123 35.89 10.96 -3.06
CA MET A 123 36.23 10.01 -4.12
C MET A 123 34.98 9.56 -4.90
N LEU A 124 33.85 9.38 -4.23
CA LEU A 124 32.57 9.06 -4.90
C LEU A 124 32.15 10.20 -5.85
N GLU A 125 32.35 11.47 -5.49
CA GLU A 125 32.03 12.58 -6.38
C GLU A 125 32.88 12.55 -7.67
N HIS A 126 34.16 12.09 -7.59
CA HIS A 126 35.00 11.87 -8.77
C HIS A 126 34.54 10.69 -9.61
N GLU A 127 34.03 9.63 -8.99
CA GLU A 127 33.55 8.42 -9.68
C GLU A 127 32.15 8.61 -10.30
N ARG A 128 31.32 9.46 -9.73
CA ARG A 128 29.90 9.64 -10.13
C ARG A 128 29.69 9.90 -11.62
N PRO A 129 30.49 10.73 -12.32
CA PRO A 129 30.36 10.92 -13.77
C PRO A 129 30.62 9.65 -14.60
N HIS A 130 31.29 8.66 -14.02
CA HIS A 130 31.65 7.39 -14.69
C HIS A 130 30.63 6.25 -14.40
N LEU A 131 29.69 6.48 -13.49
CA LEU A 131 28.60 5.55 -13.24
C LEU A 131 27.59 5.57 -14.41
N MET A 132 26.96 4.45 -14.65
CA MET A 132 25.87 4.37 -15.61
C MET A 132 24.61 5.01 -15.00
N PRO A 133 23.73 5.63 -15.82
CA PRO A 133 22.47 6.13 -15.34
C PRO A 133 21.66 5.03 -14.66
N MET A 134 20.98 5.38 -13.54
CA MET A 134 20.07 4.47 -12.87
C MET A 134 18.72 4.49 -13.59
N PRO A 135 18.24 3.36 -14.14
CA PRO A 135 16.89 3.25 -14.69
C PRO A 135 15.85 3.24 -13.56
N GLU A 136 14.58 3.06 -13.92
CA GLU A 136 13.51 2.81 -12.94
C GLU A 136 13.89 1.66 -11.98
N PRO A 137 13.46 1.73 -10.71
CA PRO A 137 13.75 0.69 -9.73
C PRO A 137 13.33 -0.70 -10.21
N PHE A 138 14.20 -1.69 -10.05
CA PHE A 138 13.89 -3.07 -10.40
C PHE A 138 12.70 -3.60 -9.58
N ASP A 139 11.69 -4.14 -10.26
CA ASP A 139 10.54 -4.78 -9.61
C ASP A 139 10.92 -6.15 -9.02
N GLY A 140 11.58 -6.10 -7.89
CA GLY A 140 12.19 -7.24 -7.21
C GLY A 140 11.30 -7.89 -6.17
N TYR A 141 10.52 -8.89 -6.55
CA TYR A 141 9.67 -9.68 -5.64
C TYR A 141 10.04 -11.17 -5.65
N VAL A 142 9.59 -11.87 -4.62
CA VAL A 142 9.56 -13.35 -4.60
C VAL A 142 8.15 -13.80 -4.87
N GLU A 143 7.94 -14.52 -5.98
CA GLU A 143 6.64 -15.01 -6.40
C GLU A 143 6.42 -16.44 -5.95
N LYS A 144 5.23 -16.72 -5.43
CA LYS A 144 4.79 -18.08 -5.06
C LYS A 144 3.30 -18.25 -5.29
N PRO A 145 2.87 -19.39 -5.84
CA PRO A 145 1.46 -19.72 -5.89
C PRO A 145 0.94 -19.99 -4.46
N ALA A 146 -0.30 -19.59 -4.21
CA ALA A 146 -0.99 -19.86 -2.95
C ALA A 146 -2.47 -20.15 -3.22
N ARG A 147 -3.05 -21.06 -2.44
CA ARG A 147 -4.51 -21.30 -2.45
C ARG A 147 -5.17 -20.36 -1.46
N VAL A 148 -6.23 -19.71 -1.89
CA VAL A 148 -7.08 -18.89 -1.02
C VAL A 148 -7.92 -19.81 -0.13
N SER A 149 -7.91 -19.57 1.17
CA SER A 149 -8.72 -20.33 2.12
C SER A 149 -10.22 -20.01 1.99
N SER A 150 -11.09 -20.85 2.59
CA SER A 150 -12.52 -20.57 2.69
C SER A 150 -12.86 -19.29 3.48
N THR A 151 -11.91 -18.78 4.26
CA THR A 151 -12.01 -17.51 5.00
C THR A 151 -11.38 -16.34 4.25
N CYS A 152 -11.14 -16.48 2.94
CA CYS A 152 -10.61 -15.44 2.05
C CYS A 152 -9.22 -14.95 2.46
N LEU A 153 -8.34 -15.86 2.91
CA LEU A 153 -6.99 -15.57 3.34
C LEU A 153 -5.97 -16.36 2.51
N VAL A 154 -4.85 -15.73 2.19
CA VAL A 154 -3.65 -16.37 1.65
C VAL A 154 -2.54 -16.39 2.71
N SER A 155 -1.72 -17.44 2.73
CA SER A 155 -0.59 -17.59 3.63
C SER A 155 0.71 -17.22 2.91
N VAL A 156 1.40 -16.18 3.38
CA VAL A 156 2.66 -15.69 2.82
C VAL A 156 3.64 -15.43 3.97
N ALA A 157 4.84 -15.98 3.87
CA ALA A 157 5.92 -15.77 4.85
C ALA A 157 5.48 -15.94 6.32
N ARG A 158 4.71 -17.00 6.61
CA ARG A 158 4.15 -17.36 7.93
C ARG A 158 3.11 -16.37 8.48
N ASN A 159 2.58 -15.50 7.66
CA ASN A 159 1.48 -14.59 7.98
C ASN A 159 0.31 -14.83 7.02
N ARG A 160 -0.86 -14.31 7.36
CA ARG A 160 -2.08 -14.41 6.54
C ARG A 160 -2.54 -13.03 6.11
N TYR A 161 -3.03 -12.94 4.88
CA TYR A 161 -3.47 -11.69 4.26
C TYR A 161 -4.81 -11.92 3.57
N SER A 162 -5.75 -11.00 3.76
CA SER A 162 -7.06 -11.13 3.12
C SER A 162 -7.00 -10.82 1.63
N VAL A 163 -7.90 -11.43 0.91
CA VAL A 163 -8.13 -11.20 -0.53
C VAL A 163 -9.64 -11.09 -0.77
N PRO A 164 -10.07 -10.53 -1.92
CA PRO A 164 -11.48 -10.49 -2.29
C PRO A 164 -12.15 -11.85 -2.13
N CYS A 165 -13.34 -11.85 -1.51
CA CYS A 165 -14.01 -13.10 -1.11
C CYS A 165 -14.45 -13.99 -2.29
N GLU A 166 -14.53 -13.43 -3.49
CA GLU A 166 -14.82 -14.15 -4.74
C GLU A 166 -13.71 -15.13 -5.12
N LEU A 167 -12.50 -14.91 -4.63
CA LEU A 167 -11.34 -15.75 -4.90
C LEU A 167 -11.23 -16.96 -3.93
N ALA A 168 -12.17 -17.12 -3.02
CA ALA A 168 -12.15 -18.23 -2.06
C ALA A 168 -12.03 -19.59 -2.76
N GLY A 169 -11.04 -20.40 -2.35
CA GLY A 169 -10.75 -21.70 -2.94
C GLY A 169 -9.92 -21.69 -4.22
N GLN A 170 -9.69 -20.53 -4.82
CA GLN A 170 -8.90 -20.39 -6.05
C GLN A 170 -7.39 -20.40 -5.78
N MET A 171 -6.61 -20.64 -6.83
CA MET A 171 -5.16 -20.46 -6.83
C MET A 171 -4.85 -19.04 -7.30
N VAL A 172 -3.99 -18.37 -6.56
CA VAL A 172 -3.51 -17.01 -6.88
C VAL A 172 -1.99 -16.98 -6.83
N SER A 173 -1.39 -15.97 -7.46
CA SER A 173 0.03 -15.69 -7.28
C SER A 173 0.24 -14.67 -6.16
N THR A 174 1.24 -14.90 -5.32
CA THR A 174 1.63 -13.98 -4.25
C THR A 174 3.02 -13.44 -4.52
N ARG A 175 3.16 -12.11 -4.58
CA ARG A 175 4.42 -11.39 -4.78
C ARG A 175 4.84 -10.76 -3.47
N LEU A 176 5.93 -11.28 -2.90
CA LEU A 176 6.48 -10.81 -1.63
C LEU A 176 7.58 -9.78 -1.89
N TYR A 177 7.33 -8.55 -1.50
CA TYR A 177 8.27 -7.44 -1.48
C TYR A 177 8.89 -7.24 -0.08
N PRO A 178 9.93 -6.41 0.08
CA PRO A 178 10.49 -6.08 1.38
C PRO A 178 9.46 -5.53 2.37
N GLY A 179 8.64 -4.57 1.94
CA GLY A 179 7.65 -3.88 2.78
C GLY A 179 6.19 -4.23 2.47
N SER A 180 5.89 -5.03 1.43
CA SER A 180 4.51 -5.32 1.04
C SER A 180 4.32 -6.74 0.51
N VAL A 181 3.06 -7.17 0.52
CA VAL A 181 2.59 -8.40 -0.12
C VAL A 181 1.53 -8.00 -1.14
N VAL A 182 1.71 -8.40 -2.39
CA VAL A 182 0.74 -8.21 -3.47
C VAL A 182 0.20 -9.56 -3.90
N VAL A 183 -1.11 -9.67 -3.99
CA VAL A 183 -1.77 -10.87 -4.51
C VAL A 183 -2.27 -10.58 -5.91
N VAL A 184 -1.98 -11.48 -6.83
CA VAL A 184 -2.30 -11.36 -8.25
C VAL A 184 -3.20 -12.53 -8.66
N ALA A 185 -4.30 -12.21 -9.30
CA ALA A 185 -5.20 -13.18 -9.94
C ALA A 185 -5.52 -12.68 -11.35
N GLU A 186 -5.54 -13.58 -12.34
CA GLU A 186 -5.82 -13.23 -13.75
C GLU A 186 -4.99 -12.04 -14.25
N ASP A 187 -3.68 -12.06 -13.93
CA ASP A 187 -2.69 -11.01 -14.26
C ASP A 187 -2.96 -9.62 -13.64
N ALA A 188 -3.99 -9.47 -12.82
CA ALA A 188 -4.30 -8.23 -12.11
C ALA A 188 -3.93 -8.31 -10.62
N ALA A 189 -3.43 -7.21 -10.06
CA ALA A 189 -3.22 -7.08 -8.62
C ALA A 189 -4.58 -6.89 -7.92
N VAL A 190 -5.01 -7.92 -7.18
CA VAL A 190 -6.32 -7.97 -6.52
C VAL A 190 -6.28 -7.58 -5.05
N ALA A 191 -5.09 -7.63 -4.42
CA ALA A 191 -4.89 -7.17 -3.05
C ALA A 191 -3.44 -6.70 -2.85
N ARG A 192 -3.28 -5.67 -2.02
CA ARG A 192 -1.98 -5.17 -1.57
C ARG A 192 -2.03 -4.90 -0.07
N HIS A 193 -1.11 -5.51 0.65
CA HIS A 193 -1.00 -5.34 2.10
C HIS A 193 0.40 -4.90 2.49
N GLU A 194 0.51 -4.14 3.57
CA GLU A 194 1.78 -3.95 4.26
C GLU A 194 2.25 -5.30 4.83
N ARG A 195 3.52 -5.61 4.63
CA ARG A 195 4.11 -6.86 5.12
C ARG A 195 4.24 -6.83 6.65
N LEU A 196 3.68 -7.85 7.30
CA LEU A 196 3.90 -8.04 8.73
C LEU A 196 5.33 -8.50 9.01
N SER A 197 6.01 -7.82 9.92
CA SER A 197 7.39 -8.13 10.33
C SER A 197 7.45 -9.34 11.27
N ALA A 198 6.48 -9.49 12.17
CA ALA A 198 6.32 -10.65 13.04
C ALA A 198 5.66 -11.81 12.27
N SER A 199 5.81 -13.05 12.78
CA SER A 199 5.15 -14.24 12.21
C SER A 199 3.88 -14.59 12.98
N GLY A 200 2.94 -15.27 12.32
CA GLY A 200 1.68 -15.74 12.90
C GLY A 200 0.55 -14.72 12.88
N GLY A 201 0.82 -13.50 12.35
CA GLY A 201 -0.19 -12.45 12.24
C GLY A 201 -1.17 -12.65 11.08
N THR A 202 -2.27 -11.92 11.16
CA THR A 202 -3.24 -11.81 10.05
C THR A 202 -3.51 -10.35 9.80
N ARG A 203 -3.44 -9.92 8.52
CA ARG A 203 -3.80 -8.58 8.08
C ARG A 203 -5.08 -8.66 7.26
N TYR A 204 -6.07 -7.92 7.67
CA TYR A 204 -7.34 -7.84 6.96
C TYR A 204 -7.45 -6.51 6.22
N ASP A 205 -8.05 -6.56 5.04
CA ASP A 205 -8.75 -5.44 4.44
C ASP A 205 -10.24 -5.82 4.46
N TRP A 206 -11.04 -5.11 5.22
CA TRP A 206 -12.45 -5.40 5.40
C TRP A 206 -13.26 -5.21 4.10
N GLN A 207 -12.77 -4.40 3.18
CA GLN A 207 -13.42 -4.17 1.88
C GLN A 207 -13.49 -5.46 1.05
N HIS A 208 -12.53 -6.37 1.22
CA HIS A 208 -12.53 -7.68 0.57
C HIS A 208 -13.76 -8.53 0.90
N TYR A 209 -14.47 -8.21 1.98
CA TYR A 209 -15.62 -8.95 2.47
C TYR A 209 -16.96 -8.27 2.14
N ILE A 210 -16.98 -7.12 1.46
CA ILE A 210 -18.21 -6.41 1.10
C ILE A 210 -19.18 -7.33 0.34
N PRO A 211 -18.81 -8.06 -0.73
CA PRO A 211 -19.73 -8.95 -1.43
C PRO A 211 -20.23 -10.12 -0.58
N LEU A 212 -19.43 -10.56 0.40
CA LEU A 212 -19.86 -11.59 1.34
C LEU A 212 -20.95 -11.07 2.29
N ILE A 213 -20.76 -9.87 2.87
CA ILE A 213 -21.73 -9.29 3.81
C ILE A 213 -23.02 -8.86 3.12
N GLN A 214 -22.98 -8.48 1.85
CA GLN A 214 -24.20 -8.26 1.06
C GLN A 214 -25.07 -9.51 0.98
N ARG A 215 -24.46 -10.69 0.80
CA ARG A 215 -25.15 -11.98 0.75
C ARG A 215 -25.50 -12.52 2.13
N LYS A 216 -24.65 -12.25 3.14
CA LYS A 216 -24.76 -12.74 4.51
C LYS A 216 -24.49 -11.62 5.51
N PRO A 217 -25.42 -10.66 5.71
CA PRO A 217 -25.22 -9.49 6.59
C PRO A 217 -24.82 -9.87 8.02
N GLY A 218 -25.30 -11.00 8.53
CA GLY A 218 -24.92 -11.50 9.86
C GLY A 218 -23.44 -11.76 10.06
N ALA A 219 -22.65 -11.89 8.97
CA ALA A 219 -21.19 -12.04 9.05
C ALA A 219 -20.50 -10.80 9.67
N LEU A 220 -21.13 -9.63 9.62
CA LEU A 220 -20.66 -8.41 10.30
C LEU A 220 -20.51 -8.57 11.83
N ARG A 221 -21.16 -9.54 12.42
CA ARG A 221 -21.07 -9.85 13.86
C ARG A 221 -19.79 -10.62 14.20
N ASN A 222 -19.17 -11.30 13.22
CA ASN A 222 -17.90 -12.04 13.35
C ASN A 222 -16.71 -11.10 13.16
N GLY A 223 -16.35 -10.40 14.20
CA GLY A 223 -15.52 -9.24 14.34
C GLY A 223 -14.17 -9.09 13.64
N ALA A 224 -13.39 -10.17 13.43
CA ALA A 224 -11.98 -10.03 13.08
C ALA A 224 -11.67 -9.23 11.79
N PRO A 225 -12.33 -9.46 10.64
CA PRO A 225 -12.07 -8.68 9.44
C PRO A 225 -12.45 -7.20 9.54
N PHE A 226 -13.39 -6.87 10.41
CA PHE A 226 -13.99 -5.53 10.54
C PHE A 226 -13.45 -4.73 11.73
N ALA A 227 -12.40 -5.22 12.40
CA ALA A 227 -11.80 -4.55 13.54
C ALA A 227 -11.10 -3.23 13.13
N ASP A 228 -10.47 -3.24 11.96
CA ASP A 228 -9.66 -2.11 11.45
C ASP A 228 -10.46 -1.17 10.52
N MET A 229 -11.79 -1.19 10.59
CA MET A 229 -12.62 -0.22 9.87
C MET A 229 -12.40 1.20 10.42
N PRO A 230 -12.54 2.26 9.59
CA PRO A 230 -12.54 3.64 10.06
C PRO A 230 -13.51 3.88 11.20
N GLU A 231 -13.17 4.77 12.14
CA GLU A 231 -13.93 4.98 13.39
C GLU A 231 -15.41 5.33 13.13
N ALA A 232 -15.70 6.19 12.14
CA ALA A 232 -17.08 6.53 11.78
C ALA A 232 -17.91 5.29 11.39
N LEU A 233 -17.34 4.41 10.58
CA LEU A 233 -17.98 3.15 10.18
C LEU A 233 -18.10 2.17 11.34
N GLN A 234 -17.11 2.12 12.25
CA GLN A 234 -17.21 1.32 13.47
C GLN A 234 -18.30 1.84 14.40
N GLN A 235 -18.44 3.15 14.56
CA GLN A 235 -19.47 3.78 15.37
C GLN A 235 -20.86 3.48 14.80
N LEU A 236 -21.04 3.67 13.49
CA LEU A 236 -22.29 3.32 12.81
C LEU A 236 -22.61 1.82 13.00
N ARG A 237 -21.63 0.94 12.78
CA ARG A 237 -21.79 -0.52 12.98
C ARG A 237 -22.23 -0.85 14.39
N ARG A 238 -21.56 -0.29 15.41
CA ARG A 238 -21.91 -0.51 16.83
C ARG A 238 -23.35 -0.10 17.13
N GLY A 239 -23.80 1.03 16.57
CA GLY A 239 -25.18 1.52 16.71
C GLY A 239 -26.19 0.61 16.03
N LEU A 240 -25.96 0.26 14.77
CA LEU A 240 -26.87 -0.54 13.95
C LEU A 240 -26.98 -1.99 14.45
N LEU A 241 -25.88 -2.64 14.83
CA LEU A 241 -25.94 -4.04 15.27
C LEU A 241 -26.67 -4.29 16.59
N ARG A 242 -27.00 -3.23 17.35
CA ARG A 242 -27.90 -3.31 18.52
C ARG A 242 -29.38 -3.38 18.14
N GLN A 243 -29.71 -3.13 16.88
CA GLN A 243 -31.08 -3.05 16.39
C GLN A 243 -31.41 -4.27 15.52
N ALA A 244 -32.69 -4.66 15.49
CA ALA A 244 -33.14 -5.69 14.59
C ALA A 244 -33.00 -5.23 13.14
N GLY A 245 -32.35 -6.07 12.28
CA GLY A 245 -32.12 -5.76 10.88
C GLY A 245 -30.98 -4.76 10.62
N GLY A 246 -30.29 -4.25 11.65
CA GLY A 246 -29.22 -3.28 11.49
C GLY A 246 -27.99 -3.81 10.75
N ASP A 247 -27.77 -5.12 10.75
CA ASP A 247 -26.77 -5.81 9.94
C ASP A 247 -27.03 -5.66 8.44
N ARG A 248 -28.29 -5.68 8.01
CA ARG A 248 -28.68 -5.43 6.61
C ARG A 248 -28.45 -3.98 6.22
N VAL A 249 -28.82 -3.04 7.07
CA VAL A 249 -28.58 -1.61 6.85
C VAL A 249 -27.08 -1.34 6.73
N MET A 250 -26.27 -1.87 7.64
CA MET A 250 -24.82 -1.72 7.56
C MET A 250 -24.24 -2.32 6.28
N ALA A 251 -24.70 -3.51 5.86
CA ALA A 251 -24.26 -4.14 4.63
C ALA A 251 -24.58 -3.28 3.38
N GLN A 252 -25.74 -2.63 3.36
CA GLN A 252 -26.14 -1.72 2.30
C GLN A 252 -25.29 -0.44 2.28
N VAL A 253 -24.96 0.13 3.43
CA VAL A 253 -24.04 1.29 3.51
C VAL A 253 -22.65 0.90 2.99
N LEU A 254 -22.11 -0.24 3.42
CA LEU A 254 -20.80 -0.70 2.95
C LEU A 254 -20.79 -1.06 1.46
N ALA A 255 -21.92 -1.46 0.90
CA ALA A 255 -22.09 -1.72 -0.54
C ALA A 255 -21.89 -0.48 -1.42
N ILE A 256 -21.97 0.71 -0.86
CA ILE A 256 -21.75 1.98 -1.57
C ILE A 256 -20.27 2.26 -1.76
N VAL A 257 -19.40 1.74 -0.88
CA VAL A 257 -17.96 2.03 -0.86
C VAL A 257 -17.26 1.76 -2.20
N PRO A 258 -17.48 0.64 -2.90
CA PRO A 258 -16.83 0.38 -4.19
C PRO A 258 -17.18 1.38 -5.29
N THR A 259 -18.35 2.01 -5.22
CA THR A 259 -18.86 2.94 -6.26
C THR A 259 -18.60 4.41 -5.92
N ALA A 260 -18.79 4.81 -4.66
CA ALA A 260 -18.64 6.20 -4.22
C ALA A 260 -17.24 6.53 -3.68
N GLY A 261 -16.43 5.51 -3.40
CA GLY A 261 -15.14 5.66 -2.73
C GLY A 261 -15.26 5.71 -1.20
N LEU A 262 -14.22 5.22 -0.54
CA LEU A 262 -14.22 5.09 0.93
C LEU A 262 -14.31 6.44 1.63
N ASP A 263 -13.53 7.43 1.21
CA ASP A 263 -13.46 8.74 1.87
C ASP A 263 -14.80 9.48 1.81
N ALA A 264 -15.48 9.44 0.67
CA ALA A 264 -16.81 10.05 0.52
C ALA A 264 -17.85 9.39 1.44
N VAL A 265 -17.80 8.06 1.56
CA VAL A 265 -18.71 7.31 2.45
C VAL A 265 -18.41 7.61 3.91
N ILE A 266 -17.14 7.73 4.31
CA ILE A 266 -16.75 8.12 5.68
C ILE A 266 -17.34 9.47 6.02
N VAL A 267 -17.10 10.51 5.21
CA VAL A 267 -17.63 11.87 5.43
C VAL A 267 -19.16 11.86 5.49
N ALA A 268 -19.82 11.13 4.60
CA ALA A 268 -21.28 11.04 4.61
C ALA A 268 -21.82 10.37 5.88
N VAL A 269 -21.12 9.35 6.38
CA VAL A 269 -21.49 8.66 7.63
C VAL A 269 -21.25 9.57 8.83
N GLU A 270 -20.15 10.31 8.89
CA GLU A 270 -19.86 11.29 9.94
C GLU A 270 -20.97 12.34 10.02
N LEU A 271 -21.30 12.96 8.90
CA LEU A 271 -22.39 13.95 8.83
C LEU A 271 -23.75 13.35 9.19
N ALA A 272 -24.02 12.10 8.80
CA ALA A 272 -25.25 11.41 9.14
C ALA A 272 -25.36 11.08 10.65
N LEU A 273 -24.23 10.80 11.29
CA LEU A 273 -24.16 10.56 12.74
C LEU A 273 -24.30 11.87 13.54
N GLU A 274 -23.71 12.97 13.06
CA GLU A 274 -23.78 14.29 13.69
C GLU A 274 -25.17 14.91 13.56
N SER A 275 -25.78 14.84 12.37
CA SER A 275 -27.09 15.45 12.11
C SER A 275 -28.22 14.76 12.85
N GLY A 276 -28.06 13.52 13.29
CA GLY A 276 -29.03 12.69 13.98
C GLY A 276 -30.44 12.77 13.37
N PRO A 277 -30.91 11.75 12.65
CA PRO A 277 -32.26 11.84 12.08
C PRO A 277 -33.30 11.95 13.20
N PRO A 278 -34.47 12.60 12.99
CA PRO A 278 -35.54 12.75 14.00
C PRO A 278 -35.97 11.41 14.61
N SER A 279 -35.78 10.31 13.90
CA SER A 279 -36.04 8.94 14.34
C SER A 279 -34.95 8.33 15.25
N GLY A 280 -33.81 9.02 15.44
CA GLY A 280 -32.64 8.49 16.16
C GLY A 280 -31.93 7.33 15.43
N ARG A 281 -32.29 7.03 14.19
CA ARG A 281 -31.73 5.90 13.42
C ARG A 281 -31.15 6.37 12.10
N VAL A 282 -29.87 6.15 11.88
CA VAL A 282 -29.25 6.36 10.57
C VAL A 282 -29.75 5.29 9.62
N SER A 283 -30.33 5.70 8.49
CA SER A 283 -30.77 4.82 7.39
C SER A 283 -29.83 4.91 6.20
N VAL A 284 -29.96 3.94 5.30
CA VAL A 284 -29.19 3.94 4.03
C VAL A 284 -29.51 5.20 3.22
N GLU A 285 -30.80 5.55 3.13
CA GLU A 285 -31.30 6.74 2.38
C GLU A 285 -30.67 8.02 2.96
N HIS A 286 -30.50 8.10 4.28
CA HIS A 286 -29.84 9.25 4.90
C HIS A 286 -28.40 9.38 4.42
N VAL A 287 -27.61 8.31 4.45
CA VAL A 287 -26.23 8.30 3.95
C VAL A 287 -26.16 8.62 2.44
N VAL A 288 -27.04 8.03 1.64
CA VAL A 288 -27.11 8.28 0.19
C VAL A 288 -27.49 9.74 -0.11
N ASN A 289 -28.43 10.31 0.62
CA ASN A 289 -28.82 11.72 0.46
C ASN A 289 -27.65 12.67 0.81
N VAL A 290 -26.91 12.38 1.88
CA VAL A 290 -25.73 13.17 2.22
C VAL A 290 -24.66 13.04 1.15
N LEU A 291 -24.39 11.82 0.67
CA LEU A 291 -23.48 11.57 -0.46
C LEU A 291 -23.90 12.33 -1.71
N GLY A 292 -25.18 12.29 -2.08
CA GLY A 292 -25.70 13.01 -3.22
C GLY A 292 -25.49 14.53 -3.13
N ARG A 293 -25.57 15.08 -1.92
CA ARG A 293 -25.28 16.51 -1.68
C ARG A 293 -23.79 16.83 -1.76
N LEU A 294 -22.93 15.93 -1.29
CA LEU A 294 -21.47 16.10 -1.37
C LEU A 294 -20.95 15.99 -2.79
N THR A 295 -21.57 15.15 -3.63
CA THR A 295 -21.17 14.91 -5.02
C THR A 295 -21.94 15.79 -6.02
N ALA A 296 -22.98 16.52 -5.57
CA ALA A 296 -23.71 17.43 -6.42
C ALA A 296 -22.76 18.53 -6.94
N PRO A 297 -22.76 18.82 -8.26
CA PRO A 297 -22.03 19.98 -8.76
C PRO A 297 -22.50 21.24 -8.03
N ALA A 298 -21.54 22.11 -7.68
CA ALA A 298 -21.85 23.38 -7.05
C ALA A 298 -23.01 24.06 -7.81
N ALA A 299 -24.06 24.45 -7.08
CA ALA A 299 -25.19 25.14 -7.70
C ALA A 299 -24.62 26.28 -8.56
N PRO A 300 -25.09 26.46 -9.81
CA PRO A 300 -24.59 27.54 -10.66
C PRO A 300 -24.73 28.84 -9.85
N GLN A 301 -23.62 29.55 -9.71
CA GLN A 301 -23.66 30.87 -9.09
C GLN A 301 -24.73 31.66 -9.82
N SER A 302 -25.71 32.20 -9.07
CA SER A 302 -26.77 33.02 -9.65
C SER A 302 -26.08 34.09 -10.48
N ALA A 303 -26.31 34.02 -11.82
CA ALA A 303 -25.81 35.07 -12.72
C ALA A 303 -26.37 36.39 -12.18
N GLN A 304 -25.50 37.35 -11.91
CA GLN A 304 -25.95 38.71 -11.61
C GLN A 304 -26.65 39.21 -12.89
N THR A 305 -27.97 39.06 -12.95
CA THR A 305 -28.76 39.61 -14.02
C THR A 305 -28.90 41.10 -13.77
N ALA A 306 -28.64 41.92 -14.80
CA ALA A 306 -28.88 43.36 -14.78
C ALA A 306 -30.40 43.69 -14.74
N LEU A 307 -31.26 42.69 -14.73
CA LEU A 307 -32.69 42.81 -14.61
C LEU A 307 -33.07 43.01 -13.13
N GLN A 308 -33.36 44.24 -12.75
CA GLN A 308 -34.01 44.54 -11.49
C GLN A 308 -35.50 44.18 -11.61
N ILE A 309 -35.96 43.19 -10.85
CA ILE A 309 -37.37 42.90 -10.69
C ILE A 309 -37.95 44.01 -9.81
N VAL A 310 -38.58 44.97 -10.44
CA VAL A 310 -39.18 46.15 -9.77
C VAL A 310 -40.46 45.78 -9.00
N THR A 311 -41.09 44.67 -9.38
CA THR A 311 -42.31 44.16 -8.70
C THR A 311 -42.05 42.73 -8.19
N PRO A 312 -42.27 42.43 -6.93
CA PRO A 312 -42.07 41.06 -6.43
C PRO A 312 -43.03 40.12 -7.18
N PRO A 313 -42.58 38.93 -7.59
CA PRO A 313 -43.41 37.95 -8.26
C PRO A 313 -44.52 37.51 -7.27
N LEU A 314 -45.76 37.86 -7.60
CA LEU A 314 -46.93 37.36 -6.88
C LEU A 314 -47.29 35.97 -7.42
N ALA A 315 -47.40 35.00 -6.52
CA ALA A 315 -47.81 33.66 -6.86
C ALA A 315 -49.22 33.69 -7.44
N ASN A 316 -49.38 33.29 -8.71
CA ASN A 316 -50.70 33.15 -9.34
C ASN A 316 -51.36 31.84 -8.86
N THR A 317 -52.09 31.92 -7.76
CA THR A 317 -52.77 30.76 -7.17
C THR A 317 -54.02 30.35 -8.00
N ALA A 318 -54.58 31.26 -8.82
CA ALA A 318 -55.70 30.95 -9.70
C ALA A 318 -55.39 29.84 -10.74
N ARG A 319 -54.13 29.63 -11.04
CA ARG A 319 -53.67 28.52 -11.90
C ARG A 319 -53.96 27.15 -11.28
N TYR A 320 -54.03 27.06 -9.96
CA TYR A 320 -54.31 25.80 -9.26
C TYR A 320 -55.81 25.60 -9.03
N ASP A 321 -56.63 26.67 -9.07
CA ASP A 321 -58.09 26.56 -8.96
C ASP A 321 -58.68 25.87 -10.19
N GLY A 322 -58.07 26.01 -11.36
CA GLY A 322 -58.45 25.28 -12.56
C GLY A 322 -58.27 23.76 -12.51
N LEU A 323 -57.42 23.26 -11.59
CA LEU A 323 -57.22 21.83 -11.36
C LEU A 323 -58.28 21.20 -10.46
N ARG A 324 -59.00 22.00 -9.67
CA ARG A 324 -60.12 21.56 -8.81
C ARG A 324 -61.44 21.37 -9.58
N GLY A 325 -61.55 21.85 -10.81
CA GLY A 325 -62.80 21.84 -11.61
C GLY A 325 -63.00 20.63 -12.52
N GLN A 326 -62.09 19.63 -12.48
CA GLN A 326 -62.27 18.38 -13.21
C GLN A 326 -62.68 17.25 -12.25
N GLU A 327 -63.86 17.37 -11.65
CA GLU A 327 -64.60 16.17 -11.24
C GLU A 327 -65.14 15.52 -12.49
N VAL A 328 -64.55 14.38 -12.85
CA VAL A 328 -65.03 13.55 -13.97
C VAL A 328 -66.33 12.89 -13.50
N ASP A 329 -67.49 13.34 -14.06
CA ASP A 329 -68.71 12.61 -14.00
C ASP A 329 -68.50 11.24 -14.66
N HIS A 330 -68.41 10.18 -13.84
CA HIS A 330 -68.56 8.80 -14.31
C HIS A 330 -70.01 8.39 -14.01
N ALA A 331 -70.88 8.47 -15.04
CA ALA A 331 -72.11 7.71 -15.13
C ALA A 331 -71.83 6.30 -15.65
#